data_18a3a2eef66649bbadba05b0c7413e1a
#
_entry.id   18a3a2eef66649bbadba05b0c7413e1a
#
_cell.length_a   1.000
_cell.length_b   1.000
_cell.length_c   1.000
_cell.angle_alpha   90.00
_cell.angle_beta   90.00
_cell.angle_gamma   90.00
#
_symmetry.space_group_name_H-M   'P 1'
#
loop_
_entity.id
_entity.type
_entity.pdbx_description
1 polymer ?
#
loop_
_entity_poly.entity_id
_entity_poly.type
_entity_poly.pdbx_seq_one_letter_code
_entity_poly.pdbx_strand_id
1 'polypeptide(L)'
;MKKTVLAAVAVLTAGLSSAGWAETLQVGAYPSNPPWEFKNEQSEFEGFEVDVIREVAKRNGWEVEIQDLGFQALFAATSSGRIDAAISSITITAERLQNQAFTQPYYDAALVMVTSTDGPETLAELEGATMGGLASSTGETWIQENTGDYKFGDYKSYPAQQNLLLDIVNGRVTAGVSDYLGVAFAAEQMEGLKIAERIRTGEQYAIMMPKGSDKLEAVNDAISAMKEDGTMAALYEKWIGGTPVEGSSTITVTDIPKP
;
A
#
# COMPACT_ATOMS: atom_id res chain seq x y z
N MET A 1 34.56 66.74 43.95
CA MET A 1 34.30 66.31 42.58
C MET A 1 34.26 64.78 42.57
N LYS A 2 33.00 64.23 42.58
CA LYS A 2 32.81 62.79 42.56
C LYS A 2 32.44 62.40 41.11
N LYS A 3 33.23 61.57 40.47
CA LYS A 3 32.98 61.00 39.11
C LYS A 3 32.20 59.71 39.29
N THR A 4 30.95 59.70 38.83
CA THR A 4 30.10 58.54 38.75
C THR A 4 30.34 57.83 37.42
N VAL A 5 30.79 56.56 37.47
CA VAL A 5 30.97 55.71 36.30
C VAL A 5 29.70 54.88 36.15
N LEU A 6 28.96 55.11 35.08
CA LEU A 6 27.86 54.23 34.67
C LEU A 6 28.41 53.03 33.91
N ALA A 7 28.22 51.82 34.48
CA ALA A 7 28.46 50.57 33.79
C ALA A 7 27.20 50.14 33.00
N ALA A 8 27.30 50.05 31.68
CA ALA A 8 26.26 49.51 30.82
C ALA A 8 26.35 47.97 30.82
N VAL A 9 25.33 47.31 31.36
CA VAL A 9 25.21 45.84 31.27
C VAL A 9 24.47 45.53 29.96
N ALA A 10 25.21 44.97 28.99
CA ALA A 10 24.65 44.41 27.76
C ALA A 10 24.09 42.99 28.08
N VAL A 11 22.77 42.86 28.07
CA VAL A 11 22.12 41.56 28.19
C VAL A 11 22.14 40.90 26.80
N LEU A 12 23.03 39.92 26.62
CA LEU A 12 22.97 39.01 25.48
C LEU A 12 21.81 38.04 25.69
N THR A 13 20.68 38.25 25.00
CA THR A 13 19.62 37.24 24.84
C THR A 13 20.13 36.22 23.84
N ALA A 14 20.71 35.13 24.34
CA ALA A 14 20.94 33.91 23.55
C ALA A 14 19.58 33.33 23.16
N GLY A 15 19.20 33.48 21.92
CA GLY A 15 18.05 32.80 21.35
C GLY A 15 18.32 31.30 21.38
N LEU A 16 17.71 30.61 22.32
CA LEU A 16 17.56 29.14 22.29
C LEU A 16 16.70 28.79 21.09
N SER A 17 17.31 28.51 19.94
CA SER A 17 16.66 27.79 18.87
C SER A 17 16.35 26.40 19.43
N SER A 18 15.09 26.16 19.79
CA SER A 18 14.61 24.80 20.03
C SER A 18 14.80 24.05 18.70
N ALA A 19 15.80 23.18 18.62
CA ALA A 19 15.83 22.16 17.61
C ALA A 19 14.57 21.33 17.82
N GLY A 20 13.50 21.68 17.10
CA GLY A 20 12.29 20.88 17.07
C GLY A 20 12.71 19.51 16.54
N TRP A 21 12.41 18.47 17.31
CA TRP A 21 12.53 17.10 16.82
C TRP A 21 11.60 17.00 15.64
N ALA A 22 12.09 16.48 14.49
CA ALA A 22 11.23 16.21 13.36
C ALA A 22 10.14 15.24 13.81
N GLU A 23 8.90 15.52 13.44
CA GLU A 23 7.78 14.61 13.69
C GLU A 23 8.05 13.30 12.96
N THR A 24 7.73 12.16 13.58
CA THR A 24 7.91 10.84 12.96
C THR A 24 6.56 10.31 12.50
N LEU A 25 6.45 9.97 11.21
CA LEU A 25 5.31 9.28 10.63
C LEU A 25 5.47 7.78 10.87
N GLN A 26 4.60 7.20 11.70
CA GLN A 26 4.56 5.76 11.96
C GLN A 26 3.79 5.05 10.85
N VAL A 27 4.48 4.21 10.07
CA VAL A 27 3.92 3.55 8.89
C VAL A 27 3.89 2.04 9.10
N GLY A 28 2.77 1.39 8.82
CA GLY A 28 2.69 -0.07 8.74
C GLY A 28 2.83 -0.53 7.29
N ALA A 29 3.62 -1.59 7.06
CA ALA A 29 3.80 -2.18 5.74
C ALA A 29 3.88 -3.71 5.83
N TYR A 30 3.32 -4.40 4.84
CA TYR A 30 3.49 -5.84 4.67
C TYR A 30 4.87 -6.10 4.03
N PRO A 31 5.73 -6.96 4.62
CA PRO A 31 7.16 -7.01 4.25
C PRO A 31 7.48 -7.79 2.97
N SER A 32 6.49 -8.21 2.20
CA SER A 32 6.71 -9.18 1.14
C SER A 32 5.71 -9.08 -0.02
N ASN A 33 5.61 -7.87 -0.58
CA ASN A 33 4.69 -7.52 -1.67
C ASN A 33 5.39 -6.71 -2.80
N PRO A 34 6.44 -7.25 -3.43
CA PRO A 34 7.09 -6.57 -4.54
C PRO A 34 6.11 -6.42 -5.73
N PRO A 35 6.16 -5.31 -6.47
CA PRO A 35 7.10 -4.20 -6.37
C PRO A 35 6.65 -3.07 -5.43
N TRP A 36 5.58 -3.27 -4.64
CA TRP A 36 4.94 -2.25 -3.82
C TRP A 36 5.73 -1.91 -2.56
N GLU A 37 5.90 -2.87 -1.66
CA GLU A 37 6.69 -2.79 -0.44
C GLU A 37 7.23 -4.19 -0.09
N PHE A 38 8.51 -4.27 0.12
CA PHE A 38 9.18 -5.53 0.48
C PHE A 38 10.50 -5.26 1.19
N LYS A 39 11.05 -6.29 1.83
CA LYS A 39 12.37 -6.19 2.44
C LYS A 39 13.45 -6.72 1.48
N ASN A 40 14.50 -5.92 1.34
CA ASN A 40 15.69 -6.32 0.60
C ASN A 40 16.59 -7.29 1.43
N GLU A 41 17.73 -7.67 0.87
CA GLU A 41 18.69 -8.56 1.53
C GLU A 41 19.26 -8.00 2.85
N GLN A 42 19.24 -6.68 3.03
CA GLN A 42 19.65 -6.01 4.25
C GLN A 42 18.52 -5.88 5.28
N SER A 43 17.34 -6.47 4.98
CA SER A 43 16.11 -6.36 5.78
C SER A 43 15.54 -4.95 5.88
N GLU A 44 15.89 -4.07 4.94
CA GLU A 44 15.35 -2.72 4.82
C GLU A 44 14.15 -2.73 3.87
N PHE A 45 13.14 -1.92 4.18
CA PHE A 45 12.00 -1.74 3.28
C PHE A 45 12.37 -0.97 2.03
N GLU A 46 11.96 -1.48 0.87
CA GLU A 46 12.02 -0.81 -0.43
C GLU A 46 10.77 -1.11 -1.26
N GLY A 47 10.57 -0.41 -2.36
CA GLY A 47 9.44 -0.56 -3.25
C GLY A 47 8.77 0.76 -3.62
N PHE A 48 7.80 0.70 -4.52
CA PHE A 48 7.08 1.87 -5.01
C PHE A 48 6.43 2.66 -3.88
N GLU A 49 5.66 2.00 -3.02
CA GLU A 49 4.93 2.64 -1.94
C GLU A 49 5.86 3.13 -0.82
N VAL A 50 6.99 2.44 -0.63
CA VAL A 50 8.03 2.88 0.32
C VAL A 50 8.65 4.20 -0.12
N ASP A 51 8.96 4.34 -1.41
CA ASP A 51 9.48 5.58 -1.95
C ASP A 51 8.41 6.70 -1.94
N VAL A 52 7.15 6.37 -2.22
CA VAL A 52 6.02 7.32 -2.12
C VAL A 52 5.92 7.86 -0.69
N ILE A 53 5.87 7.00 0.33
CA ILE A 53 5.67 7.47 1.71
C ILE A 53 6.90 8.23 2.25
N ARG A 54 8.11 7.86 1.83
CA ARG A 54 9.33 8.61 2.16
C ARG A 54 9.33 10.01 1.55
N GLU A 55 8.91 10.14 0.30
CA GLU A 55 8.82 11.46 -0.34
C GLU A 55 7.70 12.31 0.27
N VAL A 56 6.55 11.72 0.62
CA VAL A 56 5.48 12.38 1.38
C VAL A 56 6.01 12.94 2.69
N ALA A 57 6.72 12.15 3.48
CA ALA A 57 7.27 12.57 4.76
C ALA A 57 8.33 13.68 4.57
N LYS A 58 9.22 13.53 3.61
CA LYS A 58 10.25 14.53 3.28
C LYS A 58 9.61 15.89 2.94
N ARG A 59 8.52 15.93 2.15
CA ARG A 59 7.80 17.15 1.80
C ARG A 59 7.16 17.84 3.02
N ASN A 60 6.78 17.04 4.01
CA ASN A 60 6.20 17.54 5.27
C ASN A 60 7.24 17.82 6.35
N GLY A 61 8.53 17.53 6.12
CA GLY A 61 9.59 17.69 7.12
C GLY A 61 9.52 16.64 8.24
N TRP A 62 8.95 15.47 7.97
CA TRP A 62 8.83 14.35 8.91
C TRP A 62 9.88 13.29 8.66
N GLU A 63 10.21 12.55 9.73
CA GLU A 63 10.92 11.26 9.64
C GLU A 63 9.92 10.14 9.38
N VAL A 64 10.40 8.99 8.87
CA VAL A 64 9.54 7.80 8.63
C VAL A 64 10.08 6.62 9.41
N GLU A 65 9.20 5.95 10.15
CA GLU A 65 9.47 4.65 10.75
C GLU A 65 8.50 3.61 10.19
N ILE A 66 9.01 2.59 9.47
CA ILE A 66 8.18 1.56 8.84
C ILE A 66 8.19 0.30 9.70
N GLN A 67 7.02 -0.10 10.19
CA GLN A 67 6.79 -1.29 10.99
C GLN A 67 6.36 -2.45 10.09
N ASP A 68 6.99 -3.62 10.30
CA ASP A 68 6.61 -4.89 9.67
C ASP A 68 5.32 -5.43 10.29
N LEU A 69 4.26 -5.48 9.49
CA LEU A 69 2.95 -5.97 9.91
C LEU A 69 2.36 -6.90 8.84
N GLY A 70 1.72 -7.99 9.26
CA GLY A 70 0.91 -8.81 8.36
C GLY A 70 -0.25 -7.99 7.78
N PHE A 71 -0.66 -8.29 6.54
CA PHE A 71 -1.66 -7.50 5.81
C PHE A 71 -2.94 -7.25 6.63
N GLN A 72 -3.53 -8.31 7.21
CA GLN A 72 -4.72 -8.19 8.07
C GLN A 72 -4.48 -7.31 9.31
N ALA A 73 -3.27 -7.32 9.88
CA ALA A 73 -2.96 -6.55 11.08
C ALA A 73 -2.87 -5.04 10.83
N LEU A 74 -2.64 -4.62 9.58
CA LEU A 74 -2.61 -3.21 9.18
C LEU A 74 -3.92 -2.49 9.49
N PHE A 75 -5.06 -3.14 9.26
CA PHE A 75 -6.38 -2.54 9.49
C PHE A 75 -6.62 -2.23 10.97
N ALA A 76 -6.29 -3.17 11.85
CA ALA A 76 -6.43 -2.97 13.30
C ALA A 76 -5.42 -1.93 13.83
N ALA A 77 -4.19 -1.95 13.33
CA ALA A 77 -3.15 -1.00 13.71
C ALA A 77 -3.53 0.44 13.31
N THR A 78 -4.08 0.62 12.10
CA THR A 78 -4.59 1.91 11.62
C THR A 78 -5.80 2.37 12.43
N SER A 79 -6.83 1.51 12.60
CA SER A 79 -8.04 1.88 13.34
C SER A 79 -7.77 2.26 14.80
N SER A 80 -6.76 1.66 15.43
CA SER A 80 -6.37 1.99 16.80
C SER A 80 -5.44 3.20 16.94
N GLY A 81 -4.99 3.78 15.83
CA GLY A 81 -3.99 4.85 15.83
C GLY A 81 -2.59 4.43 16.26
N ARG A 82 -2.29 3.12 16.24
CA ARG A 82 -0.93 2.61 16.52
C ARG A 82 0.06 2.99 15.42
N ILE A 83 -0.44 3.13 14.20
CA ILE A 83 0.28 3.66 13.04
C ILE A 83 -0.50 4.84 12.47
N ASP A 84 0.22 5.81 11.92
CA ASP A 84 -0.36 7.00 11.25
C ASP A 84 -0.82 6.68 9.83
N ALA A 85 -0.14 5.74 9.17
CA ALA A 85 -0.42 5.36 7.79
C ALA A 85 -0.13 3.88 7.56
N ALA A 86 -0.83 3.26 6.62
CA ALA A 86 -0.53 1.93 6.11
C ALA A 86 -0.38 1.97 4.59
N ILE A 87 0.66 1.28 4.11
CA ILE A 87 0.96 1.07 2.69
C ILE A 87 1.04 -0.44 2.46
N SER A 88 0.33 -0.98 1.49
CA SER A 88 0.35 -2.39 1.08
C SER A 88 -0.62 -2.65 -0.06
N SER A 89 -0.52 -1.88 -1.14
CA SER A 89 -1.46 -1.96 -2.26
C SER A 89 -2.92 -2.02 -1.79
N ILE A 90 -3.29 -1.12 -0.86
CA ILE A 90 -4.57 -1.17 -0.15
C ILE A 90 -5.66 -0.52 -1.00
N THR A 91 -6.60 -1.34 -1.47
CA THR A 91 -7.76 -0.90 -2.24
C THR A 91 -8.70 -0.04 -1.41
N ILE A 92 -9.14 1.08 -1.97
CA ILE A 92 -10.25 1.87 -1.45
C ILE A 92 -11.54 1.10 -1.65
N THR A 93 -12.26 0.77 -0.56
CA THR A 93 -13.61 0.16 -0.64
C THR A 93 -14.59 0.90 0.25
N ALA A 94 -15.89 0.83 -0.09
CA ALA A 94 -16.94 1.44 0.74
C ALA A 94 -16.94 0.89 2.17
N GLU A 95 -16.65 -0.39 2.35
CA GLU A 95 -16.53 -1.01 3.68
C GLU A 95 -15.36 -0.43 4.48
N ARG A 96 -14.17 -0.33 3.85
CA ARG A 96 -12.97 0.20 4.52
C ARG A 96 -13.13 1.67 4.89
N LEU A 97 -13.79 2.47 4.04
CA LEU A 97 -14.09 3.88 4.29
C LEU A 97 -15.01 4.12 5.50
N GLN A 98 -15.72 3.09 5.99
CA GLN A 98 -16.50 3.22 7.23
C GLN A 98 -15.61 3.35 8.46
N ASN A 99 -14.45 2.70 8.47
CA ASN A 99 -13.56 2.60 9.63
C ASN A 99 -12.21 3.29 9.47
N GLN A 100 -11.77 3.55 8.25
CA GLN A 100 -10.52 4.20 7.91
C GLN A 100 -10.75 5.43 7.03
N ALA A 101 -9.72 6.26 6.89
CA ALA A 101 -9.60 7.27 5.86
C ALA A 101 -8.56 6.82 4.81
N PHE A 102 -8.66 7.38 3.63
CA PHE A 102 -7.72 7.14 2.54
C PHE A 102 -7.33 8.46 1.91
N THR A 103 -6.10 8.55 1.42
CA THR A 103 -5.71 9.62 0.50
C THR A 103 -6.42 9.44 -0.84
N GLN A 104 -6.27 10.40 -1.76
CA GLN A 104 -6.57 10.15 -3.15
C GLN A 104 -5.80 8.93 -3.67
N PRO A 105 -6.32 8.20 -4.66
CA PRO A 105 -5.64 7.04 -5.22
C PRO A 105 -4.38 7.44 -5.99
N TYR A 106 -3.38 6.57 -6.01
CA TYR A 106 -2.14 6.74 -6.79
C TYR A 106 -1.88 5.60 -7.79
N TYR A 107 -2.76 4.58 -7.83
CA TYR A 107 -2.64 3.46 -8.75
C TYR A 107 -4.00 2.86 -9.09
N ASP A 108 -4.20 2.55 -10.40
CA ASP A 108 -5.38 1.83 -10.88
C ASP A 108 -5.05 0.35 -10.96
N ALA A 109 -5.68 -0.43 -10.10
CA ALA A 109 -5.38 -1.83 -9.87
C ALA A 109 -6.30 -2.78 -10.65
N ALA A 110 -5.92 -4.04 -10.70
CA ALA A 110 -6.76 -5.14 -11.19
C ALA A 110 -6.49 -6.41 -10.40
N LEU A 111 -7.52 -7.19 -10.15
CA LEU A 111 -7.38 -8.55 -9.69
C LEU A 111 -7.12 -9.50 -10.86
N VAL A 112 -6.48 -10.61 -10.56
CA VAL A 112 -6.27 -11.70 -11.50
C VAL A 112 -6.57 -13.04 -10.85
N MET A 113 -7.04 -13.97 -11.65
CA MET A 113 -7.00 -15.39 -11.33
C MET A 113 -5.58 -15.89 -11.56
N VAL A 114 -5.00 -16.48 -10.55
CA VAL A 114 -3.68 -17.13 -10.59
C VAL A 114 -3.86 -18.63 -10.40
N THR A 115 -3.21 -19.42 -11.26
CA THR A 115 -3.24 -20.89 -11.24
C THR A 115 -1.84 -21.46 -11.44
N SER A 116 -1.70 -22.78 -11.34
CA SER A 116 -0.49 -23.46 -11.85
C SER A 116 -0.43 -23.40 -13.38
N THR A 117 0.76 -23.56 -13.96
CA THR A 117 0.97 -23.56 -15.43
C THR A 117 0.04 -24.52 -16.18
N ASP A 118 -0.27 -25.66 -15.59
CA ASP A 118 -1.17 -26.67 -16.17
C ASP A 118 -2.62 -26.55 -15.65
N GLY A 119 -2.90 -25.53 -14.86
CA GLY A 119 -4.21 -25.31 -14.25
C GLY A 119 -5.23 -24.64 -15.18
N PRO A 120 -6.47 -24.39 -14.69
CA PRO A 120 -7.53 -23.75 -15.43
C PRO A 120 -7.14 -22.42 -16.08
N GLU A 121 -7.72 -22.12 -17.24
CA GLU A 121 -7.46 -20.88 -18.01
C GLU A 121 -8.49 -19.79 -17.70
N THR A 122 -9.71 -20.18 -17.31
CA THR A 122 -10.82 -19.27 -17.09
C THR A 122 -11.54 -19.53 -15.77
N LEU A 123 -12.20 -18.51 -15.25
CA LEU A 123 -13.05 -18.61 -14.06
C LEU A 123 -14.18 -19.64 -14.24
N ALA A 124 -14.68 -19.81 -15.47
CA ALA A 124 -15.74 -20.77 -15.78
C ALA A 124 -15.33 -22.24 -15.61
N GLU A 125 -14.03 -22.53 -15.64
CA GLU A 125 -13.48 -23.88 -15.44
C GLU A 125 -13.30 -24.25 -13.95
N LEU A 126 -13.63 -23.35 -13.04
CA LEU A 126 -13.38 -23.51 -11.59
C LEU A 126 -14.58 -24.10 -10.82
N GLU A 127 -15.62 -24.65 -11.50
CA GLU A 127 -16.72 -25.33 -10.79
C GLU A 127 -16.19 -26.47 -9.92
N GLY A 128 -16.49 -26.43 -8.62
CA GLY A 128 -16.00 -27.38 -7.61
C GLY A 128 -14.54 -27.22 -7.19
N ALA A 129 -13.81 -26.24 -7.73
CA ALA A 129 -12.40 -26.02 -7.42
C ALA A 129 -12.19 -25.48 -6.00
N THR A 130 -11.06 -25.83 -5.38
CA THR A 130 -10.61 -25.22 -4.14
C THR A 130 -9.95 -23.87 -4.46
N MET A 131 -10.53 -22.80 -3.93
CA MET A 131 -10.04 -21.43 -4.10
C MET A 131 -9.20 -20.99 -2.91
N GLY A 132 -8.28 -20.07 -3.13
CA GLY A 132 -7.49 -19.44 -2.07
C GLY A 132 -7.36 -17.94 -2.22
N GLY A 133 -7.26 -17.23 -1.09
CA GLY A 133 -7.07 -15.77 -1.06
C GLY A 133 -6.27 -15.32 0.15
N LEU A 134 -5.63 -14.16 0.04
CA LEU A 134 -4.98 -13.49 1.17
C LEU A 134 -6.06 -12.97 2.12
N ALA A 135 -5.95 -13.29 3.40
CA ALA A 135 -6.90 -12.86 4.43
C ALA A 135 -7.12 -11.34 4.43
N SER A 136 -8.38 -10.91 4.46
CA SER A 136 -8.83 -9.51 4.42
C SER A 136 -8.49 -8.73 3.14
N SER A 137 -8.09 -9.41 2.07
CA SER A 137 -7.89 -8.80 0.75
C SER A 137 -9.21 -8.69 -0.02
N THR A 138 -9.23 -7.83 -1.03
CA THR A 138 -10.35 -7.75 -1.99
C THR A 138 -10.45 -9.00 -2.85
N GLY A 139 -9.34 -9.73 -3.06
CA GLY A 139 -9.34 -11.04 -3.71
C GLY A 139 -10.12 -12.09 -2.91
N GLU A 140 -9.96 -12.12 -1.57
CA GLU A 140 -10.77 -12.97 -0.68
C GLU A 140 -12.26 -12.60 -0.78
N THR A 141 -12.57 -11.32 -0.67
CA THR A 141 -13.95 -10.81 -0.77
C THR A 141 -14.56 -11.20 -2.12
N TRP A 142 -13.82 -10.99 -3.22
CA TRP A 142 -14.29 -11.33 -4.56
C TRP A 142 -14.62 -12.83 -4.69
N ILE A 143 -13.76 -13.72 -4.17
CA ILE A 143 -14.04 -15.18 -4.20
C ILE A 143 -15.32 -15.48 -3.44
N GLN A 144 -15.50 -14.93 -2.23
CA GLN A 144 -16.67 -15.18 -1.39
C GLN A 144 -17.96 -14.71 -2.05
N GLU A 145 -17.96 -13.51 -2.63
CA GLU A 145 -19.13 -12.93 -3.32
C GLU A 145 -19.51 -13.69 -4.61
N ASN A 146 -18.52 -14.27 -5.31
CA ASN A 146 -18.73 -14.93 -6.59
C ASN A 146 -18.81 -16.45 -6.50
N THR A 147 -18.71 -17.04 -5.29
CA THR A 147 -18.78 -18.50 -5.09
C THR A 147 -20.06 -19.10 -5.63
N GLY A 148 -21.21 -18.43 -5.51
CA GLY A 148 -22.48 -18.90 -6.03
C GLY A 148 -22.54 -18.93 -7.56
N ASP A 149 -22.02 -17.93 -8.22
CA ASP A 149 -22.07 -17.75 -9.67
C ASP A 149 -21.15 -18.74 -10.40
N TYR A 150 -19.92 -18.92 -9.88
CA TYR A 150 -18.94 -19.86 -10.45
C TYR A 150 -18.98 -21.25 -9.80
N LYS A 151 -19.77 -21.44 -8.75
CA LYS A 151 -19.91 -22.69 -8.01
C LYS A 151 -18.57 -23.23 -7.50
N PHE A 152 -17.73 -22.33 -6.98
CA PHE A 152 -16.47 -22.75 -6.33
C PHE A 152 -16.75 -23.76 -5.22
N GLY A 153 -15.84 -24.68 -5.01
CA GLY A 153 -15.88 -25.67 -3.94
C GLY A 153 -15.37 -25.09 -2.61
N ASP A 154 -14.30 -25.69 -2.09
CA ASP A 154 -13.72 -25.24 -0.82
C ASP A 154 -12.97 -23.90 -0.96
N TYR A 155 -12.88 -23.18 0.15
CA TYR A 155 -12.10 -21.96 0.24
C TYR A 155 -11.03 -22.08 1.35
N LYS A 156 -9.80 -21.57 1.07
CA LYS A 156 -8.71 -21.45 2.02
C LYS A 156 -8.23 -20.01 2.13
N SER A 157 -8.27 -19.44 3.35
CA SER A 157 -7.70 -18.14 3.65
C SER A 157 -6.23 -18.27 4.05
N TYR A 158 -5.38 -17.40 3.53
CA TYR A 158 -3.93 -17.41 3.79
C TYR A 158 -3.49 -16.13 4.48
N PRO A 159 -2.63 -16.24 5.53
CA PRO A 159 -2.08 -15.05 6.19
C PRO A 159 -0.98 -14.35 5.37
N ALA A 160 -0.42 -15.03 4.37
CA ALA A 160 0.64 -14.52 3.50
C ALA A 160 0.45 -14.99 2.05
N GLN A 161 0.64 -14.08 1.11
CA GLN A 161 0.48 -14.35 -0.33
C GLN A 161 1.41 -15.46 -0.83
N GLN A 162 2.67 -15.50 -0.36
CA GLN A 162 3.59 -16.56 -0.75
C GLN A 162 3.07 -17.96 -0.42
N ASN A 163 2.39 -18.14 0.72
CA ASN A 163 1.83 -19.43 1.11
C ASN A 163 0.70 -19.85 0.17
N LEU A 164 -0.15 -18.89 -0.25
CA LEU A 164 -1.16 -19.13 -1.27
C LEU A 164 -0.51 -19.59 -2.59
N LEU A 165 0.47 -18.83 -3.10
CA LEU A 165 1.12 -19.11 -4.38
C LEU A 165 1.84 -20.48 -4.36
N LEU A 166 2.52 -20.81 -3.26
CA LEU A 166 3.14 -22.12 -3.06
C LEU A 166 2.11 -23.25 -3.04
N ASP A 167 0.96 -23.07 -2.43
CA ASP A 167 -0.09 -24.09 -2.39
C ASP A 167 -0.79 -24.25 -3.76
N ILE A 168 -0.83 -23.21 -4.59
CA ILE A 168 -1.26 -23.30 -5.99
C ILE A 168 -0.26 -24.17 -6.80
N VAL A 169 1.03 -23.85 -6.73
CA VAL A 169 2.08 -24.62 -7.43
C VAL A 169 2.08 -26.09 -7.00
N ASN A 170 1.85 -26.37 -5.70
CA ASN A 170 1.81 -27.73 -5.16
C ASN A 170 0.46 -28.44 -5.37
N GLY A 171 -0.52 -27.83 -6.03
CA GLY A 171 -1.84 -28.41 -6.32
C GLY A 171 -2.74 -28.60 -5.10
N ARG A 172 -2.45 -27.93 -3.97
CA ARG A 172 -3.30 -27.94 -2.76
C ARG A 172 -4.46 -26.97 -2.82
N VAL A 173 -4.35 -25.98 -3.69
CA VAL A 173 -5.35 -25.00 -4.10
C VAL A 173 -5.35 -24.95 -5.61
N THR A 174 -6.50 -24.94 -6.23
CA THR A 174 -6.63 -24.96 -7.69
C THR A 174 -6.32 -23.59 -8.29
N ALA A 175 -6.84 -22.53 -7.66
CA ALA A 175 -6.67 -21.16 -8.11
C ALA A 175 -6.75 -20.17 -6.93
N GLY A 176 -6.18 -18.99 -7.13
CA GLY A 176 -6.34 -17.86 -6.23
C GLY A 176 -6.78 -16.62 -6.98
N VAL A 177 -7.30 -15.62 -6.23
CA VAL A 177 -7.55 -14.28 -6.74
C VAL A 177 -6.68 -13.30 -5.96
N SER A 178 -5.89 -12.51 -6.68
CA SER A 178 -4.93 -11.61 -6.09
C SER A 178 -4.61 -10.42 -7.00
N ASP A 179 -3.79 -9.50 -6.50
CA ASP A 179 -3.29 -8.35 -7.26
C ASP A 179 -2.48 -8.76 -8.48
N TYR A 180 -2.71 -8.08 -9.60
CA TYR A 180 -2.05 -8.37 -10.87
C TYR A 180 -0.53 -8.23 -10.79
N LEU A 181 -0.02 -7.07 -10.30
CA LEU A 181 1.43 -6.82 -10.32
C LEU A 181 2.18 -7.70 -9.32
N GLY A 182 1.63 -7.89 -8.13
CA GLY A 182 2.23 -8.78 -7.13
C GLY A 182 2.34 -10.21 -7.64
N VAL A 183 1.30 -10.72 -8.35
CA VAL A 183 1.34 -12.04 -8.98
C VAL A 183 2.30 -12.08 -10.17
N ALA A 184 2.30 -11.05 -11.03
CA ALA A 184 3.21 -10.98 -12.18
C ALA A 184 4.68 -11.02 -11.73
N PHE A 185 5.02 -10.25 -10.71
CA PHE A 185 6.36 -10.23 -10.14
C PHE A 185 6.72 -11.58 -9.49
N ALA A 186 5.78 -12.21 -8.78
CA ALA A 186 5.99 -13.55 -8.21
C ALA A 186 6.19 -14.62 -9.28
N ALA A 187 5.44 -14.56 -10.39
CA ALA A 187 5.54 -15.53 -11.49
C ALA A 187 6.88 -15.47 -12.24
N GLU A 188 7.56 -14.30 -12.24
CA GLU A 188 8.92 -14.19 -12.78
C GLU A 188 9.97 -14.93 -11.93
N GLN A 189 9.69 -15.10 -10.63
CA GLN A 189 10.63 -15.70 -9.68
C GLN A 189 10.24 -17.12 -9.23
N MET A 190 8.98 -17.51 -9.43
CA MET A 190 8.42 -18.79 -9.01
C MET A 190 7.90 -19.57 -10.21
N GLU A 191 8.67 -20.55 -10.65
CA GLU A 191 8.23 -21.46 -11.72
C GLU A 191 6.93 -22.18 -11.31
N GLY A 192 6.06 -22.44 -12.28
CA GLY A 192 4.83 -23.19 -12.06
C GLY A 192 3.58 -22.33 -11.82
N LEU A 193 3.70 -21.00 -11.81
CA LEU A 193 2.57 -20.06 -11.74
C LEU A 193 2.24 -19.47 -13.11
N LYS A 194 0.96 -19.20 -13.35
CA LYS A 194 0.49 -18.34 -14.44
C LYS A 194 -0.66 -17.45 -14.01
N ILE A 195 -0.72 -16.28 -14.64
CA ILE A 195 -1.91 -15.43 -14.63
C ILE A 195 -2.84 -15.97 -15.71
N ALA A 196 -3.99 -16.51 -15.32
CA ALA A 196 -4.91 -17.14 -16.23
C ALA A 196 -5.96 -16.17 -16.78
N GLU A 197 -6.60 -15.39 -15.89
CA GLU A 197 -7.62 -14.44 -16.31
C GLU A 197 -7.52 -13.13 -15.51
N ARG A 198 -7.76 -11.99 -16.17
CA ARG A 198 -7.82 -10.69 -15.52
C ARG A 198 -9.25 -10.36 -15.12
N ILE A 199 -9.43 -10.02 -13.85
CA ILE A 199 -10.71 -9.64 -13.26
C ILE A 199 -10.78 -8.11 -13.17
N ARG A 200 -11.70 -7.49 -13.91
CA ARG A 200 -11.84 -6.04 -13.94
C ARG A 200 -12.75 -5.59 -12.80
N THR A 201 -12.18 -5.06 -11.75
CA THR A 201 -12.91 -4.59 -10.56
C THR A 201 -12.96 -3.06 -10.45
N GLY A 202 -12.09 -2.35 -11.19
CA GLY A 202 -11.96 -0.90 -11.07
C GLY A 202 -11.33 -0.48 -9.74
N GLU A 203 -10.56 -1.35 -9.11
CA GLU A 203 -9.87 -1.07 -7.85
C GLU A 203 -8.83 0.03 -7.99
N GLN A 204 -8.65 0.79 -6.90
CA GLN A 204 -7.62 1.83 -6.82
C GLN A 204 -6.92 1.74 -5.47
N TYR A 205 -5.59 1.89 -5.47
CA TYR A 205 -4.78 1.89 -4.26
C TYR A 205 -4.53 3.29 -3.74
N ALA A 206 -4.58 3.41 -2.40
CA ALA A 206 -4.29 4.65 -1.70
C ALA A 206 -3.61 4.37 -0.35
N ILE A 207 -3.00 5.38 0.25
CA ILE A 207 -2.50 5.30 1.62
C ILE A 207 -3.71 5.27 2.57
N MET A 208 -3.79 4.22 3.39
CA MET A 208 -4.81 4.08 4.42
C MET A 208 -4.34 4.75 5.72
N MET A 209 -5.22 5.52 6.35
CA MET A 209 -4.94 6.28 7.58
C MET A 209 -6.07 6.11 8.60
N PRO A 210 -5.83 6.42 9.89
CA PRO A 210 -6.89 6.46 10.88
C PRO A 210 -8.01 7.39 10.47
N LYS A 211 -9.25 7.01 10.73
CA LYS A 211 -10.40 7.89 10.49
C LYS A 211 -10.29 9.13 11.36
N GLY A 212 -10.35 10.30 10.72
CA GLY A 212 -10.18 11.59 11.40
C GLY A 212 -8.72 11.97 11.71
N SER A 213 -7.76 11.32 11.03
CA SER A 213 -6.34 11.69 11.14
C SER A 213 -6.13 13.16 10.77
N ASP A 214 -5.43 13.88 11.61
CA ASP A 214 -5.02 15.28 11.39
C ASP A 214 -3.91 15.42 10.33
N LYS A 215 -3.23 14.30 10.00
CA LYS A 215 -2.20 14.24 8.96
C LYS A 215 -2.76 13.98 7.55
N LEU A 216 -4.04 13.58 7.41
CA LEU A 216 -4.61 13.12 6.14
C LEU A 216 -4.46 14.17 5.02
N GLU A 217 -4.82 15.42 5.29
CA GLU A 217 -4.73 16.50 4.31
C GLU A 217 -3.27 16.75 3.89
N ALA A 218 -2.33 16.80 4.84
CA ALA A 218 -0.92 17.03 4.54
C ALA A 218 -0.30 15.90 3.71
N VAL A 219 -0.65 14.64 4.01
CA VAL A 219 -0.23 13.46 3.22
C VAL A 219 -0.84 13.53 1.81
N ASN A 220 -2.12 13.86 1.70
CA ASN A 220 -2.82 13.97 0.43
C ASN A 220 -2.30 15.11 -0.45
N ASP A 221 -2.00 16.28 0.14
CA ASP A 221 -1.41 17.42 -0.56
C ASP A 221 -0.01 17.09 -1.11
N ALA A 222 0.79 16.36 -0.35
CA ALA A 222 2.08 15.87 -0.83
C ALA A 222 1.92 14.93 -2.04
N ILE A 223 0.91 14.02 -2.04
CA ILE A 223 0.58 13.17 -3.20
C ILE A 223 0.16 14.03 -4.40
N SER A 224 -0.68 15.06 -4.20
CA SER A 224 -1.06 15.98 -5.27
C SER A 224 0.16 16.65 -5.90
N ALA A 225 1.03 17.20 -5.07
CA ALA A 225 2.26 17.85 -5.54
C ALA A 225 3.21 16.87 -6.27
N MET A 226 3.30 15.59 -5.81
CA MET A 226 4.09 14.56 -6.50
C MET A 226 3.53 14.20 -7.87
N LYS A 227 2.21 14.23 -8.05
CA LYS A 227 1.57 14.02 -9.36
C LYS A 227 1.82 15.21 -10.29
N GLU A 228 1.69 16.43 -9.79
CA GLU A 228 1.83 17.66 -10.56
C GLU A 228 3.27 17.92 -11.03
N ASP A 229 4.27 17.62 -10.20
CA ASP A 229 5.69 17.87 -10.52
C ASP A 229 6.38 16.68 -11.21
N GLY A 230 5.65 15.57 -11.45
CA GLY A 230 6.14 14.38 -12.13
C GLY A 230 6.90 13.40 -11.25
N THR A 231 7.05 13.66 -9.95
CA THR A 231 7.73 12.73 -9.01
C THR A 231 7.02 11.38 -8.97
N MET A 232 5.68 11.37 -8.92
CA MET A 232 4.91 10.12 -8.88
C MET A 232 5.11 9.30 -10.17
N ALA A 233 5.15 9.95 -11.33
CA ALA A 233 5.44 9.29 -12.60
C ALA A 233 6.85 8.68 -12.63
N ALA A 234 7.84 9.39 -12.11
CA ALA A 234 9.22 8.88 -12.04
C ALA A 234 9.34 7.67 -11.09
N LEU A 235 8.63 7.66 -9.96
CA LEU A 235 8.58 6.49 -9.08
C LEU A 235 7.88 5.30 -9.73
N TYR A 236 6.79 5.56 -10.46
CA TYR A 236 6.12 4.52 -11.24
C TYR A 236 7.06 3.90 -12.29
N GLU A 237 7.76 4.72 -13.08
CA GLU A 237 8.73 4.22 -14.08
C GLU A 237 9.85 3.40 -13.44
N LYS A 238 10.32 3.82 -12.26
CA LYS A 238 11.38 3.13 -11.51
C LYS A 238 10.99 1.72 -11.08
N TRP A 239 9.77 1.54 -10.56
CA TRP A 239 9.38 0.32 -9.87
C TRP A 239 8.46 -0.59 -10.68
N ILE A 240 7.60 -0.01 -11.52
CA ILE A 240 6.58 -0.73 -12.28
C ILE A 240 6.99 -0.84 -13.75
N GLY A 241 7.75 0.14 -14.22
CA GLY A 241 8.21 0.20 -15.62
C GLY A 241 7.22 0.89 -16.56
N GLY A 242 7.76 1.42 -17.64
CA GLY A 242 6.98 2.18 -18.60
C GLY A 242 6.48 3.53 -18.07
N THR A 243 5.65 4.20 -18.84
CA THR A 243 5.07 5.51 -18.50
C THR A 243 3.64 5.33 -18.00
N PRO A 244 3.22 6.01 -16.93
CA PRO A 244 1.82 5.97 -16.48
C PRO A 244 0.86 6.36 -17.61
N VAL A 245 -0.27 5.66 -17.71
CA VAL A 245 -1.30 5.95 -18.72
C VAL A 245 -1.91 7.34 -18.47
N GLU A 246 -2.14 8.10 -19.53
CA GLU A 246 -2.82 9.40 -19.46
C GLU A 246 -4.20 9.24 -18.79
N GLY A 247 -4.50 10.11 -17.83
CA GLY A 247 -5.74 10.06 -17.05
C GLY A 247 -5.76 9.01 -15.94
N SER A 248 -4.69 8.21 -15.76
CA SER A 248 -4.60 7.28 -14.63
C SER A 248 -4.50 7.99 -13.29
N SER A 249 -4.91 7.30 -12.22
CA SER A 249 -4.81 7.84 -10.85
C SER A 249 -3.36 8.11 -10.42
N THR A 250 -2.37 7.51 -11.08
CA THR A 250 -0.95 7.78 -10.83
C THR A 250 -0.54 9.22 -11.09
N ILE A 251 -1.11 9.86 -12.11
CA ILE A 251 -0.73 11.20 -12.55
C ILE A 251 -1.87 12.23 -12.49
N THR A 252 -3.10 11.79 -12.20
CA THR A 252 -4.27 12.68 -12.12
C THR A 252 -4.58 12.98 -10.67
N VAL A 253 -4.61 14.26 -10.31
CA VAL A 253 -5.06 14.72 -8.97
C VAL A 253 -6.57 14.53 -8.86
N THR A 254 -7.00 13.92 -7.77
CA THR A 254 -8.41 13.68 -7.47
C THR A 254 -8.73 14.04 -6.01
N ASP A 255 -10.00 14.11 -5.69
CA ASP A 255 -10.44 14.35 -4.30
C ASP A 255 -10.13 13.16 -3.39
N ILE A 256 -10.03 13.45 -2.08
CA ILE A 256 -10.03 12.43 -1.03
C ILE A 256 -11.34 11.65 -1.10
N PRO A 257 -11.30 10.30 -1.16
CA PRO A 257 -12.51 9.48 -1.24
C PRO A 257 -13.35 9.62 0.04
N LYS A 258 -14.65 9.62 -0.15
CA LYS A 258 -15.64 9.71 0.95
C LYS A 258 -16.48 8.43 1.01
N PRO A 259 -17.00 8.04 2.20
CA PRO A 259 -17.91 6.92 2.36
C PRO A 259 -19.16 7.01 1.50
#